data_aa42ec15df8ca95d4bb05ff8abe121a8
#
_entry.id   aa42ec15df8ca95d4bb05ff8abe121a8
#
_cell.length_a   1.000
_cell.length_b   1.000
_cell.length_c   1.000
_cell.angle_alpha   90.00
_cell.angle_beta   90.00
_cell.angle_gamma   90.00
#
_symmetry.space_group_name_H-M   'P 1'
#
loop_
_entity.id
_entity.type
_entity.pdbx_description
1 polymer ?
#
loop_
_entity_poly.entity_id
_entity_poly.type
_entity_poly.pdbx_seq_one_letter_code
_entity_poly.pdbx_strand_id
1 'polypeptide(L)'
;MKESIVLSAWEMVTEFHSLKKLNFIPSFMGMLWLFVIVFYQLTFTYIYIFDKKDEALEALTKFLHTDYFTESIALLATIFILYTLLEPIAKWGMIEMMHSYKQHKWEKNRRSWQGFFDWLRHFLPIFEVHNLTAIFRPLSIITFYILLLRVFGRGFIIPISSVMGIYLIFAFCINMCFSYANFFIIFEHKKAIESLSASTSLALRNIAITGRLYFTMILLYLRTIVIAVIFLVIPFLISSVLAFLPIIGLKLFFLVIFVVIAVILFIFIVHLNSTLEIFVEATWYEAYIACKAEEKTNKNSEKDHDNDHSTHAVHGHDDHAHH
;
A
#
# COMPACT_ATOMS: atom_id res chain seq x y z
N MET A 1 5.56 -7.38 -24.16
CA MET A 1 4.78 -6.42 -23.33
C MET A 1 5.13 -6.47 -21.83
N LYS A 2 5.37 -7.62 -21.21
CA LYS A 2 5.60 -7.75 -19.76
C LYS A 2 6.97 -7.29 -19.27
N GLU A 3 8.03 -7.74 -19.90
CA GLU A 3 9.38 -7.30 -19.54
C GLU A 3 9.52 -5.78 -19.69
N SER A 4 8.79 -5.20 -20.64
CA SER A 4 8.76 -3.76 -20.82
C SER A 4 8.13 -2.99 -19.66
N ILE A 5 7.02 -3.48 -19.04
CA ILE A 5 6.34 -2.77 -17.94
C ILE A 5 7.23 -2.71 -16.68
N VAL A 6 7.75 -3.87 -16.27
CA VAL A 6 8.59 -3.97 -15.07
C VAL A 6 9.92 -3.26 -15.26
N LEU A 7 10.51 -3.36 -16.44
CA LEU A 7 11.77 -2.69 -16.77
C LEU A 7 11.59 -1.17 -16.80
N SER A 8 10.55 -0.67 -17.48
CA SER A 8 10.24 0.77 -17.53
C SER A 8 9.97 1.34 -16.14
N ALA A 9 9.25 0.61 -15.30
CA ALA A 9 9.03 1.00 -13.90
C ALA A 9 10.35 1.06 -13.11
N TRP A 10 11.24 0.09 -13.32
CA TRP A 10 12.55 0.06 -12.66
C TRP A 10 13.45 1.22 -13.10
N GLU A 11 13.52 1.51 -14.39
CA GLU A 11 14.25 2.66 -14.94
C GLU A 11 13.75 3.97 -14.33
N MET A 12 12.41 4.16 -14.27
CA MET A 12 11.80 5.34 -13.64
C MET A 12 12.23 5.49 -12.17
N VAL A 13 12.25 4.41 -11.39
CA VAL A 13 12.65 4.43 -9.96
C VAL A 13 14.15 4.70 -9.80
N THR A 14 14.98 4.19 -10.70
CA THR A 14 16.44 4.37 -10.61
C THR A 14 16.88 5.77 -11.02
N GLU A 15 16.30 6.31 -12.05
CA GLU A 15 16.68 7.61 -12.61
C GLU A 15 16.08 8.78 -11.80
N PHE A 16 14.85 8.63 -11.29
CA PHE A 16 14.13 9.74 -10.69
C PHE A 16 14.24 9.80 -9.16
N HIS A 17 15.37 10.30 -8.67
CA HIS A 17 15.68 10.38 -7.24
C HIS A 17 14.69 11.21 -6.41
N SER A 18 13.97 12.16 -7.02
CA SER A 18 12.98 13.00 -6.33
C SER A 18 11.80 12.20 -5.79
N LEU A 19 11.42 11.09 -6.45
CA LEU A 19 10.38 10.17 -5.97
C LEU A 19 10.78 9.55 -4.62
N LYS A 20 12.05 9.16 -4.46
CA LYS A 20 12.56 8.56 -3.23
C LYS A 20 12.51 9.53 -2.05
N LYS A 21 12.80 10.81 -2.31
CA LYS A 21 12.71 11.86 -1.27
C LYS A 21 11.27 12.12 -0.86
N LEU A 22 10.34 12.14 -1.82
CA LEU A 22 8.92 12.39 -1.54
C LEU A 22 8.30 11.28 -0.68
N ASN A 23 8.59 10.01 -1.00
CA ASN A 23 8.00 8.87 -0.30
C ASN A 23 8.72 8.48 0.99
N PHE A 24 9.89 9.05 1.28
CA PHE A 24 10.67 8.65 2.47
C PHE A 24 9.93 8.95 3.78
N ILE A 25 9.38 10.16 3.93
CA ILE A 25 8.69 10.56 5.17
C ILE A 25 7.39 9.75 5.40
N PRO A 26 6.48 9.60 4.41
CA PRO A 26 5.31 8.73 4.54
C PRO A 26 5.67 7.29 4.86
N SER A 27 6.66 6.72 4.18
CA SER A 27 7.13 5.37 4.43
C SER A 27 7.72 5.21 5.84
N PHE A 28 8.45 6.21 6.33
CA PHE A 28 8.96 6.25 7.72
C PHE A 28 7.81 6.24 8.72
N MET A 29 6.78 7.07 8.54
CA MET A 29 5.60 7.10 9.41
C MET A 29 4.81 5.80 9.34
N GLY A 30 4.67 5.22 8.14
CA GLY A 30 4.04 3.92 7.93
C GLY A 30 4.77 2.79 8.67
N MET A 31 6.10 2.77 8.63
CA MET A 31 6.91 1.79 9.36
C MET A 31 6.84 1.98 10.87
N LEU A 32 6.82 3.21 11.37
CA LEU A 32 6.58 3.48 12.80
C LEU A 32 5.20 2.97 13.23
N TRP A 33 4.16 3.26 12.45
CA TRP A 33 2.81 2.79 12.74
C TRP A 33 2.72 1.25 12.71
N LEU A 34 3.34 0.62 11.72
CA LEU A 34 3.45 -0.84 11.64
C LEU A 34 4.13 -1.42 12.89
N PHE A 35 5.24 -0.80 13.33
CA PHE A 35 5.94 -1.21 14.53
C PHE A 35 5.03 -1.14 15.78
N VAL A 36 4.27 -0.05 15.94
CA VAL A 36 3.31 0.10 17.05
C VAL A 36 2.27 -1.01 17.02
N ILE A 37 1.68 -1.30 15.86
CA ILE A 37 0.67 -2.36 15.73
C ILE A 37 1.27 -3.74 16.04
N VAL A 38 2.43 -4.07 15.47
CA VAL A 38 3.09 -5.35 15.69
C VAL A 38 3.48 -5.52 17.17
N PHE A 39 4.05 -4.48 17.77
CA PHE A 39 4.39 -4.49 19.19
C PHE A 39 3.15 -4.72 20.08
N TYR A 40 2.07 -4.01 19.81
CA TYR A 40 0.79 -4.22 20.49
C TYR A 40 0.29 -5.66 20.35
N GLN A 41 0.32 -6.20 19.12
CA GLN A 41 -0.14 -7.57 18.88
C GLN A 41 0.73 -8.62 19.57
N LEU A 42 2.04 -8.45 19.56
CA LEU A 42 2.99 -9.36 20.22
C LEU A 42 2.82 -9.32 21.75
N THR A 43 2.76 -8.12 22.33
CA THR A 43 2.57 -7.93 23.78
C THR A 43 1.28 -8.57 24.24
N PHE A 44 0.18 -8.32 23.53
CA PHE A 44 -1.10 -8.91 23.89
C PHE A 44 -1.10 -10.44 23.72
N THR A 45 -0.49 -10.96 22.65
CA THR A 45 -0.38 -12.40 22.41
C THR A 45 0.44 -13.07 23.52
N TYR A 46 1.55 -12.43 23.92
CA TYR A 46 2.36 -12.88 25.04
C TYR A 46 1.54 -12.97 26.34
N ILE A 47 0.82 -11.90 26.70
CA ILE A 47 -0.05 -11.87 27.89
C ILE A 47 -1.08 -13.00 27.84
N TYR A 48 -1.67 -13.27 26.68
CA TYR A 48 -2.70 -14.27 26.49
C TYR A 48 -2.16 -15.71 26.53
N ILE A 49 -0.99 -15.96 25.90
CA ILE A 49 -0.36 -17.29 25.85
C ILE A 49 0.16 -17.71 27.22
N PHE A 50 0.80 -16.79 27.95
CA PHE A 50 1.45 -17.09 29.24
C PHE A 50 0.55 -16.79 30.45
N ASP A 51 -0.73 -16.46 30.20
CA ASP A 51 -1.73 -16.13 31.24
C ASP A 51 -1.26 -15.04 32.22
N LYS A 52 -0.55 -14.03 31.68
CA LYS A 52 0.02 -12.91 32.43
C LYS A 52 -0.96 -11.73 32.57
N LYS A 53 -2.26 -11.99 32.73
CA LYS A 53 -3.30 -10.97 32.76
C LYS A 53 -3.18 -10.03 33.96
N ASP A 54 -2.90 -10.59 35.13
CA ASP A 54 -2.80 -9.81 36.38
C ASP A 54 -1.56 -8.91 36.35
N GLU A 55 -0.42 -9.43 35.91
CA GLU A 55 0.82 -8.67 35.73
C GLU A 55 0.64 -7.54 34.71
N ALA A 56 -0.08 -7.84 33.60
CA ALA A 56 -0.38 -6.83 32.57
C ALA A 56 -1.34 -5.76 33.08
N LEU A 57 -2.35 -6.13 33.87
CA LEU A 57 -3.29 -5.17 34.46
C LEU A 57 -2.57 -4.26 35.45
N GLU A 58 -1.68 -4.82 36.28
CA GLU A 58 -0.86 -4.04 37.20
C GLU A 58 0.07 -3.08 36.47
N ALA A 59 0.75 -3.56 35.40
CA ALA A 59 1.60 -2.73 34.56
C ALA A 59 0.83 -1.61 33.88
N LEU A 60 -0.37 -1.90 33.34
CA LEU A 60 -1.27 -0.91 32.76
C LEU A 60 -1.71 0.13 33.79
N THR A 61 -2.10 -0.30 34.97
CA THR A 61 -2.51 0.60 36.07
C THR A 61 -1.33 1.51 36.47
N LYS A 62 -0.13 0.97 36.61
CA LYS A 62 1.07 1.77 36.87
C LYS A 62 1.33 2.78 35.74
N PHE A 63 1.21 2.36 34.47
CA PHE A 63 1.39 3.25 33.32
C PHE A 63 0.35 4.37 33.27
N LEU A 64 -0.92 4.10 33.56
CA LEU A 64 -1.99 5.09 33.62
C LEU A 64 -1.73 6.20 34.69
N HIS A 65 -0.97 5.88 35.74
CA HIS A 65 -0.60 6.81 36.81
C HIS A 65 0.77 7.47 36.61
N THR A 66 1.44 7.20 35.47
CA THR A 66 2.71 7.86 35.15
C THR A 66 2.47 9.25 34.58
N ASP A 67 3.32 10.20 34.88
CA ASP A 67 3.28 11.58 34.34
C ASP A 67 3.37 11.59 32.81
N TYR A 68 4.00 10.59 32.20
CA TYR A 68 4.18 10.44 30.75
C TYR A 68 3.00 9.80 30.01
N PHE A 69 1.93 9.41 30.69
CA PHE A 69 0.78 8.75 30.04
C PHE A 69 0.15 9.62 28.96
N THR A 70 -0.19 10.86 29.30
CA THR A 70 -0.82 11.81 28.37
C THR A 70 0.08 12.10 27.16
N GLU A 71 1.38 12.26 27.39
CA GLU A 71 2.37 12.51 26.35
C GLU A 71 2.51 11.32 25.39
N SER A 72 2.50 10.09 25.94
CA SER A 72 2.55 8.87 25.15
C SER A 72 1.31 8.71 24.26
N ILE A 73 0.12 8.98 24.77
CA ILE A 73 -1.12 8.95 23.99
C ILE A 73 -1.11 10.04 22.90
N ALA A 74 -0.69 11.26 23.25
CA ALA A 74 -0.56 12.35 22.29
C ALA A 74 0.44 12.01 21.17
N LEU A 75 1.56 11.39 21.50
CA LEU A 75 2.56 10.93 20.51
C LEU A 75 1.96 9.87 19.58
N LEU A 76 1.30 8.85 20.12
CA LEU A 76 0.65 7.81 19.31
C LEU A 76 -0.43 8.39 18.40
N ALA A 77 -1.27 9.28 18.91
CA ALA A 77 -2.28 9.97 18.11
C ALA A 77 -1.64 10.81 16.99
N THR A 78 -0.55 11.50 17.28
CA THR A 78 0.19 12.29 16.28
C THR A 78 0.76 11.40 15.18
N ILE A 79 1.40 10.28 15.53
CA ILE A 79 1.92 9.31 14.55
C ILE A 79 0.79 8.78 13.66
N PHE A 80 -0.36 8.42 14.27
CA PHE A 80 -1.53 7.92 13.54
C PHE A 80 -2.07 8.96 12.56
N ILE A 81 -2.28 10.21 13.01
CA ILE A 81 -2.79 11.30 12.17
C ILE A 81 -1.82 11.58 11.03
N LEU A 82 -0.52 11.70 11.32
CA LEU A 82 0.50 11.94 10.30
C LEU A 82 0.54 10.80 9.27
N TYR A 83 0.51 9.54 9.70
CA TYR A 83 0.46 8.39 8.80
C TYR A 83 -0.77 8.46 7.89
N THR A 84 -1.95 8.66 8.45
CA THR A 84 -3.22 8.66 7.73
C THR A 84 -3.32 9.78 6.69
N LEU A 85 -2.71 10.94 6.96
CA LEU A 85 -2.72 12.07 6.05
C LEU A 85 -1.59 12.01 5.01
N LEU A 86 -0.38 11.60 5.41
CA LEU A 86 0.80 11.64 4.53
C LEU A 86 0.76 10.57 3.44
N GLU A 87 0.16 9.41 3.69
CA GLU A 87 0.11 8.33 2.70
C GLU A 87 -0.68 8.71 1.43
N PRO A 88 -1.93 9.24 1.50
CA PRO A 88 -2.65 9.71 0.31
C PRO A 88 -1.95 10.87 -0.41
N ILE A 89 -1.32 11.78 0.35
CA ILE A 89 -0.55 12.90 -0.20
C ILE A 89 0.62 12.39 -1.04
N ALA A 90 1.39 11.47 -0.49
CA ALA A 90 2.53 10.89 -1.18
C ALA A 90 2.12 10.11 -2.43
N LYS A 91 1.04 9.34 -2.37
CA LYS A 91 0.51 8.61 -3.53
C LYS A 91 0.15 9.54 -4.67
N TRP A 92 -0.61 10.60 -4.38
CA TRP A 92 -0.91 11.62 -5.39
C TRP A 92 0.36 12.23 -5.99
N GLY A 93 1.27 12.68 -5.13
CA GLY A 93 2.54 13.30 -5.55
C GLY A 93 3.40 12.36 -6.41
N MET A 94 3.50 11.08 -6.04
CA MET A 94 4.24 10.08 -6.80
C MET A 94 3.65 9.87 -8.20
N ILE A 95 2.33 9.68 -8.30
CA ILE A 95 1.65 9.44 -9.58
C ILE A 95 1.78 10.66 -10.51
N GLU A 96 1.59 11.86 -9.99
CA GLU A 96 1.75 13.10 -10.76
C GLU A 96 3.20 13.30 -11.25
N MET A 97 4.18 12.99 -10.39
CA MET A 97 5.60 13.07 -10.76
C MET A 97 5.98 12.03 -11.82
N MET A 98 5.47 10.80 -11.73
CA MET A 98 5.67 9.74 -12.73
C MET A 98 5.09 10.14 -14.09
N HIS A 99 3.90 10.73 -14.08
CA HIS A 99 3.26 11.21 -15.28
C HIS A 99 4.01 12.36 -15.96
N SER A 100 4.46 13.33 -15.16
CA SER A 100 5.24 14.47 -15.64
C SER A 100 6.60 14.04 -16.20
N TYR A 101 7.25 13.04 -15.58
CA TYR A 101 8.49 12.44 -16.09
C TYR A 101 8.30 11.83 -17.47
N LYS A 102 7.26 11.01 -17.67
CA LYS A 102 7.00 10.34 -18.93
C LYS A 102 6.61 11.30 -20.07
N GLN A 103 6.00 12.44 -19.74
CA GLN A 103 5.65 13.47 -20.72
C GLN A 103 6.80 14.42 -21.07
N HIS A 104 8.01 14.24 -20.53
CA HIS A 104 9.14 15.17 -20.65
C HIS A 104 8.79 16.63 -20.28
N LYS A 105 7.69 16.83 -19.54
CA LYS A 105 7.17 18.15 -19.13
C LYS A 105 7.64 18.55 -17.73
N TRP A 106 8.74 18.01 -17.24
CA TRP A 106 9.31 18.44 -15.98
C TRP A 106 9.91 19.85 -16.12
N GLU A 107 9.04 20.83 -16.32
CA GLU A 107 9.44 22.22 -16.16
C GLU A 107 9.59 22.52 -14.67
N LYS A 108 10.77 23.00 -14.33
CA LYS A 108 11.30 23.35 -13.01
C LYS A 108 10.47 24.40 -12.24
N ASN A 109 9.30 24.80 -12.74
CA ASN A 109 8.64 26.03 -12.36
C ASN A 109 7.10 25.93 -12.14
N ARG A 110 6.57 24.80 -11.65
CA ARG A 110 5.21 24.84 -11.10
C ARG A 110 5.24 25.64 -9.79
N ARG A 111 4.62 26.83 -9.81
CA ARG A 111 4.48 27.67 -8.62
C ARG A 111 3.84 26.85 -7.50
N SER A 112 4.54 26.75 -6.37
CA SER A 112 4.25 25.93 -5.18
C SER A 112 2.77 25.98 -4.73
N TRP A 113 2.10 27.11 -4.89
CA TRP A 113 0.69 27.31 -4.46
C TRP A 113 -0.36 26.66 -5.36
N GLN A 114 -0.16 26.61 -6.68
CA GLN A 114 -1.08 25.93 -7.59
C GLN A 114 -1.06 24.42 -7.35
N GLY A 115 0.12 23.84 -7.12
CA GLY A 115 0.25 22.44 -6.75
C GLY A 115 -0.45 22.09 -5.45
N PHE A 116 -0.51 23.01 -4.48
CA PHE A 116 -1.21 22.79 -3.21
C PHE A 116 -2.75 22.73 -3.40
N PHE A 117 -3.34 23.60 -4.21
CA PHE A 117 -4.80 23.56 -4.47
C PHE A 117 -5.20 22.36 -5.34
N ASP A 118 -4.39 22.01 -6.34
CA ASP A 118 -4.60 20.81 -7.15
C ASP A 118 -4.51 19.56 -6.29
N TRP A 119 -3.56 19.52 -5.35
CA TRP A 119 -3.44 18.46 -4.35
C TRP A 119 -4.70 18.35 -3.48
N LEU A 120 -5.18 19.47 -2.93
CA LEU A 120 -6.35 19.46 -2.03
C LEU A 120 -7.60 18.91 -2.73
N ARG A 121 -7.74 19.17 -4.03
CA ARG A 121 -8.85 18.68 -4.85
C ARG A 121 -8.84 17.16 -5.00
N HIS A 122 -7.66 16.53 -5.14
CA HIS A 122 -7.53 15.10 -5.32
C HIS A 122 -7.33 14.33 -4.01
N PHE A 123 -6.96 15.04 -2.94
CA PHE A 123 -6.72 14.42 -1.63
C PHE A 123 -7.95 13.68 -1.10
N LEU A 124 -9.11 14.33 -1.08
CA LEU A 124 -10.32 13.76 -0.49
C LEU A 124 -10.76 12.47 -1.19
N PRO A 125 -10.88 12.38 -2.52
CA PRO A 125 -11.22 11.12 -3.19
C PRO A 125 -10.18 10.01 -2.99
N ILE A 126 -8.87 10.32 -2.96
CA ILE A 126 -7.83 9.33 -2.69
C ILE A 126 -7.91 8.84 -1.25
N PHE A 127 -8.14 9.75 -0.30
CA PHE A 127 -8.34 9.43 1.11
C PHE A 127 -9.59 8.55 1.32
N GLU A 128 -10.69 8.83 0.63
CA GLU A 128 -11.90 8.00 0.66
C GLU A 128 -11.61 6.59 0.13
N VAL A 129 -10.96 6.44 -1.03
CA VAL A 129 -10.56 5.13 -1.57
C VAL A 129 -9.64 4.40 -0.62
N HIS A 130 -8.66 5.11 -0.04
CA HIS A 130 -7.74 4.53 0.92
C HIS A 130 -8.47 3.95 2.15
N ASN A 131 -9.44 4.68 2.70
CA ASN A 131 -10.23 4.22 3.86
C ASN A 131 -11.20 3.10 3.50
N LEU A 132 -11.89 3.19 2.35
CA LEU A 132 -12.79 2.14 1.87
C LEU A 132 -12.05 0.81 1.63
N THR A 133 -10.83 0.88 1.13
CA THR A 133 -10.01 -0.32 0.88
C THR A 133 -9.24 -0.81 2.11
N ALA A 134 -9.16 -0.02 3.18
CA ALA A 134 -8.38 -0.33 4.38
C ALA A 134 -8.78 -1.66 5.03
N ILE A 135 -10.09 -2.01 5.04
CA ILE A 135 -10.60 -3.26 5.60
C ILE A 135 -10.09 -4.51 4.87
N PHE A 136 -9.75 -4.38 3.59
CA PHE A 136 -9.24 -5.47 2.74
C PHE A 136 -7.72 -5.59 2.77
N ARG A 137 -7.02 -4.74 3.51
CA ARG A 137 -5.57 -4.81 3.62
C ARG A 137 -5.14 -6.00 4.48
N PRO A 138 -4.03 -6.69 4.14
CA PRO A 138 -3.57 -7.86 4.89
C PRO A 138 -3.39 -7.60 6.38
N LEU A 139 -2.84 -6.44 6.76
CA LEU A 139 -2.64 -6.06 8.16
C LEU A 139 -3.95 -5.92 8.92
N SER A 140 -4.97 -5.31 8.31
CA SER A 140 -6.30 -5.17 8.89
C SER A 140 -6.96 -6.54 9.10
N ILE A 141 -6.80 -7.44 8.12
CA ILE A 141 -7.33 -8.81 8.18
C ILE A 141 -6.68 -9.59 9.32
N ILE A 142 -5.34 -9.53 9.44
CA ILE A 142 -4.60 -10.19 10.53
C ILE A 142 -5.02 -9.63 11.89
N THR A 143 -5.12 -8.29 12.00
CA THR A 143 -5.56 -7.63 13.25
C THR A 143 -6.97 -8.07 13.64
N PHE A 144 -7.89 -8.12 12.68
CA PHE A 144 -9.27 -8.56 12.90
C PHE A 144 -9.34 -10.04 13.27
N TYR A 145 -8.56 -10.90 12.61
CA TYR A 145 -8.44 -12.32 12.96
C TYR A 145 -7.99 -12.52 14.41
N ILE A 146 -6.92 -11.82 14.81
CA ILE A 146 -6.42 -11.90 16.19
C ILE A 146 -7.47 -11.38 17.19
N LEU A 147 -8.20 -10.29 16.84
CA LEU A 147 -9.27 -9.76 17.64
C LEU A 147 -10.40 -10.80 17.85
N LEU A 148 -10.84 -11.46 16.80
CA LEU A 148 -11.86 -12.52 16.89
C LEU A 148 -11.41 -13.68 17.77
N LEU A 149 -10.15 -14.12 17.64
CA LEU A 149 -9.61 -15.17 18.52
C LEU A 149 -9.59 -14.76 20.01
N ARG A 150 -9.39 -13.48 20.29
CA ARG A 150 -9.44 -12.94 21.65
C ARG A 150 -10.85 -12.96 22.23
N VAL A 151 -11.83 -12.56 21.43
CA VAL A 151 -13.24 -12.46 21.85
C VAL A 151 -13.85 -13.84 22.05
N PHE A 152 -13.68 -14.74 21.10
CA PHE A 152 -14.32 -16.06 21.08
C PHE A 152 -13.50 -17.16 21.75
N GLY A 153 -12.22 -16.92 21.98
CA GLY A 153 -11.32 -17.88 22.62
C GLY A 153 -10.81 -18.99 21.68
N ARG A 154 -9.92 -19.81 22.23
CA ARG A 154 -9.19 -20.85 21.46
C ARG A 154 -10.09 -21.96 20.90
N GLY A 155 -11.24 -22.23 21.53
CA GLY A 155 -12.19 -23.23 21.04
C GLY A 155 -12.76 -22.95 19.65
N PHE A 156 -12.76 -21.69 19.23
CA PHE A 156 -13.29 -21.24 17.94
C PHE A 156 -12.22 -21.04 16.86
N ILE A 157 -10.98 -21.48 17.07
CA ILE A 157 -9.88 -21.26 16.13
C ILE A 157 -10.19 -21.80 14.72
N ILE A 158 -10.77 -23.01 14.62
CA ILE A 158 -11.07 -23.64 13.32
C ILE A 158 -12.16 -22.87 12.57
N PRO A 159 -13.36 -22.61 13.13
CA PRO A 159 -14.39 -21.87 12.41
C PRO A 159 -13.97 -20.44 12.07
N ILE A 160 -13.27 -19.73 12.97
CA ILE A 160 -12.77 -18.38 12.69
C ILE A 160 -11.74 -18.41 11.56
N SER A 161 -10.79 -19.36 11.58
CA SER A 161 -9.78 -19.48 10.52
C SER A 161 -10.41 -19.79 9.16
N SER A 162 -11.46 -20.62 9.12
CA SER A 162 -12.18 -20.95 7.88
C SER A 162 -12.87 -19.72 7.29
N VAL A 163 -13.61 -18.96 8.11
CA VAL A 163 -14.29 -17.72 7.67
C VAL A 163 -13.26 -16.68 7.23
N MET A 164 -12.19 -16.49 8.00
CA MET A 164 -11.14 -15.53 7.66
C MET A 164 -10.33 -15.94 6.43
N GLY A 165 -10.18 -17.24 6.16
CA GLY A 165 -9.58 -17.74 4.93
C GLY A 165 -10.39 -17.36 3.69
N ILE A 166 -11.72 -17.55 3.74
CA ILE A 166 -12.64 -17.11 2.67
C ILE A 166 -12.59 -15.58 2.50
N TYR A 167 -12.61 -14.85 3.62
CA TYR A 167 -12.50 -13.39 3.59
C TYR A 167 -11.18 -12.91 2.98
N LEU A 168 -10.06 -13.59 3.25
CA LEU A 168 -8.74 -13.29 2.67
C LEU A 168 -8.76 -13.44 1.14
N ILE A 169 -9.36 -14.52 0.61
CA ILE A 169 -9.49 -14.74 -0.84
C ILE A 169 -10.33 -13.62 -1.47
N PHE A 170 -11.45 -13.27 -0.84
CA PHE A 170 -12.32 -12.19 -1.30
C PHE A 170 -11.61 -10.83 -1.29
N ALA A 171 -10.90 -10.52 -0.20
CA ALA A 171 -10.09 -9.31 -0.09
C ALA A 171 -8.99 -9.23 -1.15
N PHE A 172 -8.36 -10.36 -1.47
CA PHE A 172 -7.40 -10.46 -2.56
C PHE A 172 -8.01 -10.06 -3.91
N CYS A 173 -9.17 -10.61 -4.26
CA CYS A 173 -9.87 -10.28 -5.49
C CYS A 173 -10.28 -8.79 -5.56
N ILE A 174 -10.79 -8.25 -4.45
CA ILE A 174 -11.18 -6.84 -4.36
C ILE A 174 -9.98 -5.91 -4.52
N ASN A 175 -8.88 -6.17 -3.82
CA ASN A 175 -7.66 -5.34 -3.94
C ASN A 175 -7.09 -5.37 -5.36
N MET A 176 -7.14 -6.52 -6.03
CA MET A 176 -6.76 -6.63 -7.44
C MET A 176 -7.65 -5.75 -8.33
N CYS A 177 -8.97 -5.77 -8.13
CA CYS A 177 -9.91 -4.95 -8.89
C CYS A 177 -9.70 -3.44 -8.65
N PHE A 178 -9.26 -3.04 -7.47
CA PHE A 178 -9.11 -1.63 -7.10
C PHE A 178 -7.72 -1.06 -7.36
N SER A 179 -6.81 -1.84 -7.91
CA SER A 179 -5.41 -1.44 -8.12
C SER A 179 -5.22 -0.19 -8.99
N TYR A 180 -6.18 0.11 -9.87
CA TYR A 180 -6.13 1.27 -10.76
C TYR A 180 -6.91 2.49 -10.28
N ALA A 181 -7.59 2.42 -9.13
CA ALA A 181 -8.53 3.46 -8.68
C ALA A 181 -7.88 4.84 -8.55
N ASN A 182 -6.67 4.93 -7.99
CA ASN A 182 -5.96 6.19 -7.80
C ASN A 182 -5.65 6.88 -9.13
N PHE A 183 -5.35 6.12 -10.19
CA PHE A 183 -5.08 6.68 -11.53
C PHE A 183 -6.33 7.29 -12.16
N PHE A 184 -7.50 6.68 -11.96
CA PHE A 184 -8.78 7.24 -12.42
C PHE A 184 -9.14 8.54 -11.69
N ILE A 185 -8.81 8.66 -10.40
CA ILE A 185 -9.02 9.91 -9.65
C ILE A 185 -8.11 11.01 -10.20
N ILE A 186 -6.83 10.71 -10.43
CA ILE A 186 -5.83 11.72 -10.78
C ILE A 186 -5.96 12.14 -12.25
N PHE A 187 -6.13 11.18 -13.18
CA PHE A 187 -6.13 11.49 -14.62
C PHE A 187 -7.51 11.73 -15.22
N GLU A 188 -8.54 11.11 -14.67
CA GLU A 188 -9.91 11.27 -15.18
C GLU A 188 -10.80 12.08 -14.23
N HIS A 189 -10.25 12.58 -13.11
CA HIS A 189 -10.95 13.39 -12.11
C HIS A 189 -12.24 12.76 -11.57
N LYS A 190 -12.27 11.43 -11.50
CA LYS A 190 -13.43 10.68 -11.00
C LYS A 190 -13.52 10.74 -9.48
N LYS A 191 -14.75 10.66 -8.97
CA LYS A 191 -15.00 10.49 -7.53
C LYS A 191 -14.59 9.09 -7.06
N ALA A 192 -14.44 8.90 -5.76
CA ALA A 192 -13.97 7.64 -5.16
C ALA A 192 -14.73 6.41 -5.67
N ILE A 193 -16.06 6.39 -5.57
CA ILE A 193 -16.89 5.24 -6.00
C ILE A 193 -16.82 5.00 -7.52
N GLU A 194 -16.87 6.08 -8.31
CA GLU A 194 -16.74 6.00 -9.77
C GLU A 194 -15.37 5.47 -10.19
N SER A 195 -14.31 5.86 -9.48
CA SER A 195 -12.95 5.36 -9.73
C SER A 195 -12.79 3.88 -9.40
N LEU A 196 -13.40 3.40 -8.31
CA LEU A 196 -13.43 1.99 -7.96
C LEU A 196 -14.16 1.15 -9.02
N SER A 197 -15.32 1.61 -9.50
CA SER A 197 -16.07 0.96 -10.58
C SER A 197 -15.27 0.91 -11.89
N ALA A 198 -14.66 2.05 -12.29
CA ALA A 198 -13.83 2.11 -13.49
C ALA A 198 -12.58 1.23 -13.38
N SER A 199 -11.94 1.21 -12.20
CA SER A 199 -10.79 0.35 -11.89
C SER A 199 -11.17 -1.13 -12.03
N THR A 200 -12.30 -1.53 -11.47
CA THR A 200 -12.81 -2.91 -11.57
C THR A 200 -13.06 -3.30 -13.02
N SER A 201 -13.70 -2.44 -13.80
CA SER A 201 -13.94 -2.69 -15.24
C SER A 201 -12.62 -2.87 -16.01
N LEU A 202 -11.62 -1.99 -15.77
CA LEU A 202 -10.33 -2.08 -16.43
C LEU A 202 -9.56 -3.34 -16.01
N ALA A 203 -9.57 -3.68 -14.71
CA ALA A 203 -8.90 -4.86 -14.16
C ALA A 203 -9.49 -6.15 -14.72
N LEU A 204 -10.82 -6.26 -14.81
CA LEU A 204 -11.50 -7.44 -15.33
C LEU A 204 -11.30 -7.62 -16.84
N ARG A 205 -11.31 -6.54 -17.62
CA ARG A 205 -10.99 -6.59 -19.05
C ARG A 205 -9.57 -7.06 -19.33
N ASN A 206 -8.63 -6.70 -18.45
CA ASN A 206 -7.21 -7.02 -18.56
C ASN A 206 -6.74 -7.97 -17.45
N ILE A 207 -7.57 -8.95 -17.09
CA ILE A 207 -7.34 -9.82 -15.92
C ILE A 207 -6.03 -10.58 -15.97
N ALA A 208 -5.57 -10.97 -17.17
CA ALA A 208 -4.32 -11.69 -17.36
C ALA A 208 -3.09 -10.83 -17.00
N ILE A 209 -3.10 -9.54 -17.35
CA ILE A 209 -2.03 -8.59 -17.02
C ILE A 209 -2.12 -8.23 -15.54
N THR A 210 -3.30 -7.78 -15.10
CA THR A 210 -3.57 -7.34 -13.73
C THR A 210 -3.28 -8.43 -12.71
N GLY A 211 -3.81 -9.64 -12.93
CA GLY A 211 -3.62 -10.77 -12.01
C GLY A 211 -2.16 -11.17 -11.86
N ARG A 212 -1.42 -11.17 -12.95
CA ARG A 212 0.00 -11.52 -12.96
C ARG A 212 0.87 -10.47 -12.28
N LEU A 213 0.59 -9.17 -12.48
CA LEU A 213 1.26 -8.10 -11.78
C LEU A 213 0.94 -8.14 -10.30
N TYR A 214 -0.33 -8.34 -9.95
CA TYR A 214 -0.77 -8.43 -8.57
C TYR A 214 -0.07 -9.59 -7.82
N PHE A 215 0.06 -10.74 -8.45
CA PHE A 215 0.82 -11.87 -7.89
C PHE A 215 2.30 -11.53 -7.69
N THR A 216 2.91 -10.84 -8.64
CA THR A 216 4.30 -10.37 -8.52
C THR A 216 4.46 -9.41 -7.34
N MET A 217 3.50 -8.50 -7.15
CA MET A 217 3.52 -7.56 -6.02
C MET A 217 3.39 -8.27 -4.67
N ILE A 218 2.57 -9.32 -4.58
CA ILE A 218 2.46 -10.15 -3.36
C ILE A 218 3.81 -10.79 -3.02
N LEU A 219 4.53 -11.33 -4.00
CA LEU A 219 5.86 -11.91 -3.75
C LEU A 219 6.85 -10.86 -3.24
N LEU A 220 6.78 -9.62 -3.76
CA LEU A 220 7.61 -8.52 -3.26
C LEU A 220 7.26 -8.14 -1.83
N TYR A 221 5.96 -8.04 -1.50
CA TYR A 221 5.51 -7.78 -0.12
C TYR A 221 5.88 -8.92 0.84
N LEU A 222 5.79 -10.17 0.40
CA LEU A 222 6.20 -11.32 1.21
C LEU A 222 7.69 -11.23 1.58
N ARG A 223 8.55 -10.84 0.65
CA ARG A 223 9.97 -10.57 0.92
C ARG A 223 10.14 -9.49 2.00
N THR A 224 9.35 -8.42 1.94
CA THR A 224 9.40 -7.35 2.96
C THR A 224 8.98 -7.85 4.34
N ILE A 225 7.96 -8.71 4.41
CA ILE A 225 7.53 -9.34 5.66
C ILE A 225 8.65 -10.21 6.25
N VAL A 226 9.35 -11.00 5.43
CA VAL A 226 10.49 -11.81 5.88
C VAL A 226 11.58 -10.93 6.48
N ILE A 227 11.92 -9.82 5.83
CA ILE A 227 12.89 -8.87 6.36
C ILE A 227 12.42 -8.28 7.70
N ALA A 228 11.15 -7.91 7.82
CA ALA A 228 10.57 -7.39 9.06
C ALA A 228 10.62 -8.42 10.20
N VAL A 229 10.35 -9.70 9.92
CA VAL A 229 10.46 -10.79 10.89
C VAL A 229 11.91 -10.97 11.37
N ILE A 230 12.89 -10.98 10.47
CA ILE A 230 14.31 -11.03 10.83
C ILE A 230 14.65 -9.89 11.78
N PHE A 231 14.11 -8.69 11.52
CA PHE A 231 14.33 -7.52 12.35
C PHE A 231 13.74 -7.64 13.76
N LEU A 232 12.57 -8.28 13.90
CA LEU A 232 11.98 -8.56 15.22
C LEU A 232 12.80 -9.57 16.04
N VAL A 233 13.51 -10.47 15.39
CA VAL A 233 14.37 -11.46 16.06
C VAL A 233 15.65 -10.82 16.64
N ILE A 234 16.16 -9.77 16.03
CA ILE A 234 17.41 -9.10 16.46
C ILE A 234 17.34 -8.61 17.92
N PRO A 235 16.33 -7.83 18.36
CA PRO A 235 16.23 -7.40 19.76
C PRO A 235 16.16 -8.56 20.75
N PHE A 236 15.52 -9.64 20.38
CA PHE A 236 15.45 -10.86 21.20
C PHE A 236 16.83 -11.52 21.37
N LEU A 237 17.58 -11.65 20.28
CA LEU A 237 18.96 -12.18 20.32
C LEU A 237 19.87 -11.27 21.15
N ILE A 238 19.75 -9.97 21.00
CA ILE A 238 20.49 -8.97 21.78
C ILE A 238 20.19 -9.11 23.27
N SER A 239 18.91 -9.16 23.63
CA SER A 239 18.47 -9.36 25.02
C SER A 239 19.05 -10.62 25.63
N SER A 240 19.05 -11.72 24.86
CA SER A 240 19.63 -13.00 25.29
C SER A 240 21.13 -12.88 25.53
N VAL A 241 21.88 -12.25 24.64
CA VAL A 241 23.33 -12.02 24.80
C VAL A 241 23.63 -11.14 26.02
N LEU A 242 22.86 -10.07 26.22
CA LEU A 242 23.01 -9.18 27.37
C LEU A 242 22.73 -9.88 28.72
N ALA A 243 21.84 -10.88 28.72
CA ALA A 243 21.56 -11.65 29.94
C ALA A 243 22.76 -12.44 30.44
N PHE A 244 23.65 -12.90 29.55
CA PHE A 244 24.86 -13.66 29.89
C PHE A 244 26.03 -12.81 30.38
N LEU A 245 25.98 -11.49 30.22
CA LEU A 245 27.06 -10.60 30.62
C LEU A 245 26.98 -10.30 32.14
N PRO A 246 28.04 -10.59 32.93
CA PRO A 246 28.01 -10.43 34.40
C PRO A 246 28.23 -8.97 34.84
N ILE A 247 28.86 -8.12 34.02
CA ILE A 247 29.31 -6.77 34.38
C ILE A 247 28.31 -5.74 33.87
N ILE A 248 27.74 -4.91 34.78
CA ILE A 248 26.73 -3.89 34.46
C ILE A 248 27.27 -2.84 33.44
N GLY A 249 28.52 -2.38 33.61
CA GLY A 249 29.14 -1.43 32.68
C GLY A 249 29.29 -1.98 31.26
N LEU A 250 29.60 -3.26 31.13
CA LEU A 250 29.72 -3.95 29.85
C LEU A 250 28.32 -4.14 29.21
N LYS A 251 27.28 -4.43 29.99
CA LYS A 251 25.89 -4.47 29.50
C LYS A 251 25.46 -3.14 28.92
N LEU A 252 25.72 -2.04 29.63
CA LEU A 252 25.37 -0.70 29.17
C LEU A 252 26.09 -0.33 27.86
N PHE A 253 27.38 -0.64 27.78
CA PHE A 253 28.18 -0.41 26.57
C PHE A 253 27.62 -1.16 25.36
N PHE A 254 27.35 -2.45 25.49
CA PHE A 254 26.76 -3.24 24.40
C PHE A 254 25.36 -2.78 24.08
N LEU A 255 24.53 -2.40 25.07
CA LEU A 255 23.19 -1.86 24.84
C LEU A 255 23.23 -0.61 23.94
N VAL A 256 24.14 0.32 24.21
CA VAL A 256 24.28 1.53 23.40
C VAL A 256 24.68 1.18 21.95
N ILE A 257 25.64 0.29 21.77
CA ILE A 257 26.05 -0.17 20.43
C ILE A 257 24.87 -0.80 19.69
N PHE A 258 24.10 -1.67 20.35
CA PHE A 258 22.97 -2.33 19.74
C PHE A 258 21.85 -1.34 19.37
N VAL A 259 21.57 -0.34 20.21
CA VAL A 259 20.61 0.73 19.88
C VAL A 259 21.04 1.49 18.64
N VAL A 260 22.32 1.86 18.54
CA VAL A 260 22.84 2.56 17.36
C VAL A 260 22.69 1.70 16.10
N ILE A 261 23.08 0.42 16.18
CA ILE A 261 22.92 -0.51 15.05
C ILE A 261 21.45 -0.67 14.68
N ALA A 262 20.55 -0.82 15.65
CA ALA A 262 19.10 -0.95 15.42
C ALA A 262 18.53 0.28 14.72
N VAL A 263 18.94 1.49 15.10
CA VAL A 263 18.51 2.74 14.45
C VAL A 263 18.99 2.80 12.99
N ILE A 264 20.27 2.50 12.75
CA ILE A 264 20.83 2.48 11.39
C ILE A 264 20.08 1.47 10.51
N LEU A 265 19.86 0.26 11.02
CA LEU A 265 19.13 -0.77 10.33
C LEU A 265 17.67 -0.37 10.08
N PHE A 266 17.00 0.27 11.04
CA PHE A 266 15.64 0.78 10.86
C PHE A 266 15.55 1.80 9.72
N ILE A 267 16.45 2.79 9.68
CA ILE A 267 16.53 3.77 8.59
C ILE A 267 16.77 3.09 7.25
N PHE A 268 17.64 2.09 7.21
CA PHE A 268 17.92 1.31 5.99
C PHE A 268 16.67 0.57 5.49
N ILE A 269 15.90 -0.06 6.39
CA ILE A 269 14.65 -0.74 6.03
C ILE A 269 13.59 0.25 5.54
N VAL A 270 13.44 1.39 6.20
CA VAL A 270 12.54 2.46 5.73
C VAL A 270 12.90 2.87 4.30
N HIS A 271 14.19 3.03 4.01
CA HIS A 271 14.64 3.38 2.67
C HIS A 271 14.33 2.28 1.63
N LEU A 272 14.55 1.02 1.98
CA LEU A 272 14.20 -0.12 1.12
C LEU A 272 12.68 -0.20 0.89
N ASN A 273 11.88 -0.05 1.95
CA ASN A 273 10.42 -0.07 1.86
C ASN A 273 9.90 1.07 0.99
N SER A 274 10.41 2.29 1.19
CA SER A 274 10.07 3.46 0.37
C SER A 274 10.38 3.23 -1.11
N THR A 275 11.54 2.65 -1.43
CA THR A 275 11.93 2.32 -2.81
C THR A 275 11.01 1.25 -3.42
N LEU A 276 10.62 0.25 -2.62
CA LEU A 276 9.71 -0.80 -3.04
C LEU A 276 8.31 -0.26 -3.33
N GLU A 277 7.77 0.60 -2.46
CA GLU A 277 6.47 1.25 -2.65
C GLU A 277 6.42 2.06 -3.95
N ILE A 278 7.47 2.83 -4.23
CA ILE A 278 7.60 3.59 -5.48
C ILE A 278 7.64 2.64 -6.68
N PHE A 279 8.38 1.55 -6.60
CA PHE A 279 8.46 0.57 -7.66
C PHE A 279 7.11 -0.11 -7.94
N VAL A 280 6.39 -0.46 -6.89
CA VAL A 280 5.02 -1.01 -7.00
C VAL A 280 4.09 -0.01 -7.68
N GLU A 281 4.10 1.26 -7.25
CA GLU A 281 3.25 2.30 -7.82
C GLU A 281 3.62 2.60 -9.28
N ALA A 282 4.91 2.66 -9.61
CA ALA A 282 5.40 2.83 -10.99
C ALA A 282 4.98 1.67 -11.90
N THR A 283 5.00 0.44 -11.39
CA THR A 283 4.57 -0.75 -12.16
C THR A 283 3.06 -0.70 -12.44
N TRP A 284 2.24 -0.28 -11.45
CA TRP A 284 0.81 -0.08 -11.65
C TRP A 284 0.50 1.07 -12.61
N TYR A 285 1.29 2.15 -12.55
CA TYR A 285 1.19 3.27 -13.49
C TYR A 285 1.45 2.82 -14.93
N GLU A 286 2.55 2.10 -15.19
CA GLU A 286 2.87 1.57 -16.52
C GLU A 286 1.80 0.59 -17.03
N ALA A 287 1.27 -0.25 -16.15
CA ALA A 287 0.19 -1.16 -16.49
C ALA A 287 -1.11 -0.40 -16.85
N TYR A 288 -1.45 0.64 -16.09
CA TYR A 288 -2.61 1.50 -16.38
C TYR A 288 -2.51 2.13 -17.77
N ILE A 289 -1.36 2.71 -18.12
CA ILE A 289 -1.12 3.32 -19.44
C ILE A 289 -1.24 2.27 -20.55
N ALA A 290 -0.65 1.08 -20.36
CA ALA A 290 -0.71 0.00 -21.34
C ALA A 290 -2.15 -0.49 -21.57
N CYS A 291 -2.92 -0.73 -20.50
CA CYS A 291 -4.32 -1.17 -20.59
C CYS A 291 -5.23 -0.10 -21.23
N LYS A 292 -4.99 1.18 -20.97
CA LYS A 292 -5.73 2.29 -21.59
C LYS A 292 -5.41 2.45 -23.07
N ALA A 293 -4.18 2.22 -23.47
CA ALA A 293 -3.79 2.24 -24.89
C ALA A 293 -4.49 1.12 -25.67
N GLU A 294 -4.55 -0.09 -25.11
CA GLU A 294 -5.24 -1.24 -25.71
C GLU A 294 -6.77 -0.99 -25.83
N GLU A 295 -7.39 -0.39 -24.81
CA GLU A 295 -8.82 -0.02 -24.84
C GLU A 295 -9.12 0.96 -26.00
N LYS A 296 -8.24 1.94 -26.25
CA LYS A 296 -8.40 2.91 -27.36
C LYS A 296 -8.28 2.24 -28.71
N THR A 297 -7.32 1.32 -28.87
CA THR A 297 -7.10 0.60 -30.13
C THR A 297 -8.32 -0.27 -30.48
N ASN A 298 -8.85 -1.01 -29.49
CA ASN A 298 -10.01 -1.87 -29.71
C ASN A 298 -11.27 -1.05 -30.07
N LYS A 299 -11.52 0.09 -29.44
CA LYS A 299 -12.65 0.97 -29.80
C LYS A 299 -12.55 1.59 -31.18
N ASN A 300 -11.34 1.86 -31.66
CA ASN A 300 -11.15 2.37 -33.04
C ASN A 300 -11.40 1.27 -34.05
N SER A 301 -10.96 0.04 -33.80
CA SER A 301 -11.19 -1.11 -34.69
C SER A 301 -12.68 -1.47 -34.79
N GLU A 302 -13.46 -1.36 -33.71
CA GLU A 302 -14.92 -1.56 -33.72
C GLU A 302 -15.63 -0.49 -34.59
N LYS A 303 -15.22 0.79 -34.48
CA LYS A 303 -15.81 1.88 -35.28
C LYS A 303 -15.52 1.75 -36.77
N ASP A 304 -14.35 1.27 -37.16
CA ASP A 304 -13.99 1.05 -38.56
C ASP A 304 -14.80 -0.10 -39.16
N HIS A 305 -15.08 -1.16 -38.38
CA HIS A 305 -15.95 -2.26 -38.79
C HIS A 305 -17.43 -1.85 -38.99
N ASP A 306 -17.97 -1.00 -38.10
CA ASP A 306 -19.33 -0.51 -38.23
C ASP A 306 -19.51 0.44 -39.42
N ASN A 307 -18.49 1.20 -39.78
CA ASN A 307 -18.51 2.08 -40.96
C ASN A 307 -18.44 1.28 -42.28
N ASP A 308 -17.73 0.16 -42.35
CA ASP A 308 -17.67 -0.69 -43.53
C ASP A 308 -19.03 -1.37 -43.83
N HIS A 309 -19.78 -1.77 -42.79
CA HIS A 309 -21.11 -2.34 -42.97
C HIS A 309 -22.17 -1.32 -43.38
N SER A 310 -22.02 -0.04 -43.04
CA SER A 310 -22.95 1.02 -43.46
C SER A 310 -22.77 1.45 -44.91
N THR A 311 -21.59 1.35 -45.50
CA THR A 311 -21.30 1.71 -46.89
C THR A 311 -21.78 0.65 -47.89
N HIS A 312 -21.87 -0.62 -47.52
CA HIS A 312 -22.42 -1.67 -48.37
C HIS A 312 -23.96 -1.74 -48.43
N ALA A 313 -24.66 -1.12 -47.49
CA ALA A 313 -26.13 -1.10 -47.42
C ALA A 313 -26.76 -0.01 -48.35
N VAL A 314 -26.01 0.95 -48.84
CA VAL A 314 -26.53 2.09 -49.64
C VAL A 314 -26.48 1.86 -51.15
N HIS A 315 -25.78 0.82 -51.65
CA HIS A 315 -25.62 0.57 -53.10
C HIS A 315 -26.51 -0.53 -53.69
N GLY A 316 -27.63 -0.92 -53.00
CA GLY A 316 -28.51 -2.05 -53.41
C GLY A 316 -29.93 -1.66 -53.83
N HIS A 317 -30.24 -0.37 -54.15
CA HIS A 317 -31.61 -0.02 -54.54
C HIS A 317 -31.67 1.11 -55.59
N ASP A 318 -31.21 0.79 -56.82
CA ASP A 318 -31.66 1.54 -58.03
C ASP A 318 -31.30 0.68 -59.24
N ASP A 319 -32.23 -0.19 -59.67
CA ASP A 319 -32.41 -0.67 -61.03
C ASP A 319 -33.62 -1.58 -61.07
N HIS A 320 -34.82 -1.05 -61.30
CA HIS A 320 -35.92 -1.68 -62.02
C HIS A 320 -37.11 -0.72 -62.11
N ALA A 321 -37.06 0.18 -63.11
CA ALA A 321 -38.27 0.77 -63.66
C ALA A 321 -37.95 1.18 -65.10
N HIS A 322 -38.24 0.29 -66.08
CA HIS A 322 -38.70 0.63 -67.44
C HIS A 322 -38.91 -0.69 -68.21
N HIS A 323 -40.20 -1.09 -68.28
CA HIS A 323 -40.94 -1.42 -69.53
C HIS A 323 -42.29 -1.99 -69.16
#